data_5297072102e4983f691a8096175fa62e
#
_entry.id   5297072102e4983f691a8096175fa62e
#
_cell.length_a   1.000
_cell.length_b   1.000
_cell.length_c   1.000
_cell.angle_alpha   90.00
_cell.angle_beta   90.00
_cell.angle_gamma   90.00
#
_symmetry.space_group_name_H-M   'P 1'
#
loop_
_entity.id
_entity.type
_entity.pdbx_description
1 polymer ?
#
loop_
_entity_poly.entity_id
_entity_poly.type
_entity_poly.pdbx_seq_one_letter_code
_entity_poly.pdbx_strand_id
1 'polypeptide(L)'
;MKRSNNYLLCLLCCQFLLSGVSAEDKKYSFTEEHIELSNEIIQILENYHFTKKKYPSIKKEALGSYLDRLDPGRNIFLQKEIDSFLSENNNDDPYDQQASLGKAFKIFDLYRTRYIARYARQKKMLSEIESLDLKQNRKILKDRSEASRPDNLENLKLLWDDILINDVIQLRLSGNDLPETKTKLTKRLNNQFNFFEQTKSEDVLDL
;
A
#
# COMPACT_ATOMS: atom_id res chain seq x y z
N MET A 1 -29.57 63.13 -3.75
CA MET A 1 -28.88 62.32 -4.76
C MET A 1 -28.20 61.11 -4.05
N LYS A 2 -28.81 59.95 -4.10
CA LYS A 2 -28.33 58.72 -3.47
C LYS A 2 -27.55 57.88 -4.51
N ARG A 3 -26.26 57.64 -4.28
CA ARG A 3 -25.50 56.63 -5.01
C ARG A 3 -25.65 55.28 -4.27
N SER A 4 -26.30 54.35 -4.92
CA SER A 4 -26.46 52.99 -4.48
C SER A 4 -25.19 52.17 -4.70
N ASN A 5 -24.73 51.49 -3.64
CA ASN A 5 -23.62 50.53 -3.67
C ASN A 5 -24.12 49.19 -4.24
N ASN A 6 -23.63 48.86 -5.44
CA ASN A 6 -23.77 47.54 -6.04
C ASN A 6 -22.44 46.77 -5.98
N TYR A 7 -21.96 46.41 -4.78
CA TYR A 7 -20.80 45.51 -4.63
C TYR A 7 -21.11 44.31 -3.72
N LEU A 8 -22.28 43.72 -3.91
CA LEU A 8 -22.66 42.55 -3.10
C LEU A 8 -23.25 41.46 -3.98
N LEU A 9 -22.51 41.06 -5.03
CA LEU A 9 -22.94 39.89 -5.83
C LEU A 9 -21.79 39.28 -6.61
N CYS A 10 -20.68 38.90 -5.95
CA CYS A 10 -19.61 38.11 -6.59
C CYS A 10 -18.82 37.23 -5.60
N LEU A 11 -19.46 36.78 -4.53
CA LEU A 11 -18.82 35.93 -3.49
C LEU A 11 -19.54 34.59 -3.31
N LEU A 12 -20.20 34.09 -4.34
CA LEU A 12 -20.93 32.82 -4.27
C LEU A 12 -20.74 32.00 -5.54
N CYS A 13 -19.53 31.58 -5.87
CA CYS A 13 -19.31 30.50 -6.85
C CYS A 13 -17.84 30.06 -6.84
N CYS A 14 -17.35 29.54 -5.72
CA CYS A 14 -16.16 28.69 -5.70
C CYS A 14 -16.24 27.66 -4.57
N GLN A 15 -17.38 27.00 -4.45
CA GLN A 15 -17.40 25.68 -3.83
C GLN A 15 -17.09 24.67 -4.94
N PHE A 16 -15.82 24.61 -5.32
CA PHE A 16 -15.30 23.47 -6.05
C PHE A 16 -15.45 22.24 -5.14
N LEU A 17 -16.37 21.40 -5.52
CA LEU A 17 -16.52 20.04 -5.06
C LEU A 17 -15.18 19.33 -5.19
N LEU A 18 -14.36 19.38 -4.15
CA LEU A 18 -13.40 18.35 -3.84
C LEU A 18 -14.22 17.10 -3.52
N SER A 19 -14.65 16.39 -4.55
CA SER A 19 -14.99 14.98 -4.43
C SER A 19 -13.68 14.25 -4.10
N GLY A 20 -13.19 14.46 -2.87
CA GLY A 20 -12.21 13.58 -2.27
C GLY A 20 -12.82 12.19 -2.30
N VAL A 21 -12.12 11.23 -2.88
CA VAL A 21 -12.36 9.83 -2.63
C VAL A 21 -12.17 9.67 -1.12
N SER A 22 -13.27 9.73 -0.38
CA SER A 22 -13.29 9.34 1.02
C SER A 22 -13.14 7.81 0.99
N ALA A 23 -11.91 7.33 1.09
CA ALA A 23 -11.71 5.97 1.53
C ALA A 23 -12.39 5.90 2.89
N GLU A 24 -13.49 5.17 2.98
CA GLU A 24 -14.17 4.89 4.23
C GLU A 24 -13.11 4.46 5.24
N ASP A 25 -13.16 4.98 6.45
CA ASP A 25 -12.14 4.74 7.47
C ASP A 25 -12.32 3.31 8.02
N LYS A 26 -12.08 2.35 7.15
CA LYS A 26 -12.28 0.92 7.38
C LYS A 26 -11.23 0.45 8.37
N LYS A 27 -11.68 0.21 9.59
CA LYS A 27 -10.82 -0.27 10.66
C LYS A 27 -10.70 -1.79 10.60
N TYR A 28 -9.50 -2.27 10.36
CA TYR A 28 -9.18 -3.69 10.47
C TYR A 28 -8.87 -4.04 11.91
N SER A 29 -9.40 -5.15 12.39
CA SER A 29 -9.19 -5.62 13.75
C SER A 29 -9.31 -7.14 13.83
N PHE A 30 -8.61 -7.74 14.78
CA PHE A 30 -8.76 -9.14 15.13
C PHE A 30 -9.68 -9.30 16.35
N THR A 31 -10.17 -10.49 16.58
CA THR A 31 -11.07 -10.88 17.67
C THR A 31 -10.40 -11.92 18.57
N GLU A 32 -11.02 -12.26 19.70
CA GLU A 32 -10.58 -13.38 20.56
C GLU A 32 -10.54 -14.69 19.80
N GLU A 33 -11.52 -14.95 18.92
CA GLU A 33 -11.54 -16.15 18.06
C GLU A 33 -10.28 -16.24 17.18
N HIS A 34 -9.78 -15.13 16.66
CA HIS A 34 -8.54 -15.10 15.89
C HIS A 34 -7.32 -15.43 16.75
N ILE A 35 -7.31 -15.00 18.02
CA ILE A 35 -6.24 -15.32 18.96
C ILE A 35 -6.26 -16.81 19.28
N GLU A 36 -7.44 -17.38 19.56
CA GLU A 36 -7.63 -18.81 19.84
C GLU A 36 -7.19 -19.65 18.64
N LEU A 37 -7.63 -19.31 17.42
CA LEU A 37 -7.24 -20.00 16.20
C LEU A 37 -5.72 -19.94 15.98
N SER A 38 -5.08 -18.79 16.20
CA SER A 38 -3.62 -18.66 16.13
C SER A 38 -2.90 -19.59 17.10
N ASN A 39 -3.39 -19.70 18.33
CA ASN A 39 -2.84 -20.61 19.33
C ASN A 39 -2.99 -22.08 18.92
N GLU A 40 -4.15 -22.47 18.39
CA GLU A 40 -4.38 -23.82 17.88
C GLU A 40 -3.44 -24.17 16.73
N ILE A 41 -3.28 -23.25 15.76
CA ILE A 41 -2.34 -23.43 14.63
C ILE A 41 -0.92 -23.66 15.14
N ILE A 42 -0.46 -22.84 16.10
CA ILE A 42 0.88 -23.01 16.68
C ILE A 42 1.03 -24.36 17.36
N GLN A 43 0.04 -24.80 18.13
CA GLN A 43 0.05 -26.13 18.77
C GLN A 43 0.13 -27.25 17.72
N ILE A 44 -0.61 -27.15 16.64
CA ILE A 44 -0.59 -28.12 15.54
C ILE A 44 0.81 -28.13 14.90
N LEU A 45 1.38 -26.97 14.58
CA LEU A 45 2.72 -26.87 14.01
C LEU A 45 3.81 -27.48 14.92
N GLU A 46 3.77 -27.19 16.22
CA GLU A 46 4.76 -27.70 17.15
C GLU A 46 4.67 -29.19 17.44
N ASN A 47 3.45 -29.75 17.45
CA ASN A 47 3.25 -31.13 17.84
C ASN A 47 3.19 -32.10 16.66
N TYR A 48 2.64 -31.67 15.52
CA TYR A 48 2.33 -32.57 14.41
C TYR A 48 3.11 -32.28 13.14
N HIS A 49 3.71 -31.08 12.98
CA HIS A 49 4.55 -30.81 11.80
C HIS A 49 5.80 -31.68 11.83
N PHE A 50 6.19 -32.23 10.69
CA PHE A 50 7.30 -33.19 10.60
C PHE A 50 8.63 -32.65 11.11
N THR A 51 8.89 -31.33 10.96
CA THR A 51 10.12 -30.71 11.46
C THR A 51 10.11 -30.40 12.95
N LYS A 52 8.92 -30.38 13.58
CA LYS A 52 8.70 -30.06 15.01
C LYS A 52 9.46 -28.82 15.50
N LYS A 53 9.60 -27.81 14.64
CA LYS A 53 10.21 -26.54 15.03
C LYS A 53 9.31 -25.81 16.03
N LYS A 54 9.91 -25.25 17.08
CA LYS A 54 9.18 -24.40 18.03
C LYS A 54 8.82 -23.05 17.43
N TYR A 55 7.62 -22.55 17.71
CA TYR A 55 7.12 -21.29 17.16
C TYR A 55 8.09 -20.12 17.32
N PRO A 56 8.77 -19.90 18.48
CA PRO A 56 9.74 -18.82 18.61
C PRO A 56 10.85 -18.84 17.55
N SER A 57 11.24 -20.05 17.09
CA SER A 57 12.30 -20.18 16.08
C SER A 57 11.86 -19.84 14.66
N ILE A 58 10.55 -19.80 14.39
CA ILE A 58 9.97 -19.50 13.07
C ILE A 58 9.22 -18.16 13.03
N LYS A 59 8.93 -17.56 14.18
CA LYS A 59 8.13 -16.31 14.28
C LYS A 59 8.70 -15.19 13.41
N LYS A 60 10.00 -14.99 13.43
CA LYS A 60 10.68 -13.97 12.62
C LYS A 60 10.60 -14.26 11.12
N GLU A 61 10.76 -15.53 10.74
CA GLU A 61 10.61 -15.99 9.35
C GLU A 61 9.17 -15.80 8.87
N ALA A 62 8.17 -16.15 9.70
CA ALA A 62 6.76 -15.92 9.40
C ALA A 62 6.44 -14.44 9.18
N LEU A 63 6.93 -13.55 10.07
CA LEU A 63 6.76 -12.11 9.91
C LEU A 63 7.46 -11.58 8.66
N GLY A 64 8.65 -12.08 8.33
CA GLY A 64 9.35 -11.75 7.08
C GLY A 64 8.53 -12.15 5.86
N SER A 65 7.98 -13.35 5.85
CA SER A 65 7.11 -13.85 4.78
C SER A 65 5.83 -13.00 4.63
N TYR A 66 5.23 -12.59 5.74
CA TYR A 66 4.07 -11.69 5.74
C TYR A 66 4.40 -10.33 5.08
N LEU A 67 5.53 -9.74 5.44
CA LEU A 67 5.99 -8.48 4.85
C LEU A 67 6.26 -8.59 3.35
N ASP A 68 6.85 -9.70 2.91
CA ASP A 68 7.14 -9.95 1.49
C ASP A 68 5.86 -10.24 0.68
N ARG A 69 4.85 -10.86 1.29
CA ARG A 69 3.53 -11.04 0.65
C ARG A 69 2.78 -9.72 0.49
N LEU A 70 2.84 -8.82 1.47
CA LEU A 70 2.24 -7.49 1.37
C LEU A 70 2.94 -6.62 0.31
N ASP A 71 4.25 -6.66 0.24
CA ASP A 71 5.04 -5.78 -0.62
C ASP A 71 6.11 -6.55 -1.44
N PRO A 72 5.67 -7.46 -2.34
CA PRO A 72 6.59 -8.28 -3.14
C PRO A 72 7.46 -7.44 -4.09
N GLY A 73 6.99 -6.27 -4.49
CA GLY A 73 7.72 -5.33 -5.35
C GLY A 73 8.61 -4.35 -4.59
N ARG A 74 8.68 -4.44 -3.27
CA ARG A 74 9.48 -3.56 -2.39
C ARG A 74 9.28 -2.08 -2.71
N ASN A 75 8.03 -1.68 -2.84
CA ASN A 75 7.62 -0.33 -3.26
C ASN A 75 6.51 0.29 -2.39
N ILE A 76 6.29 -0.27 -1.19
CA ILE A 76 5.36 0.25 -0.19
C ILE A 76 6.08 0.61 1.11
N PHE A 77 6.88 -0.32 1.66
CA PHE A 77 7.60 -0.10 2.91
C PHE A 77 9.00 0.48 2.68
N LEU A 78 9.46 1.30 3.64
CA LEU A 78 10.84 1.76 3.71
C LEU A 78 11.72 0.70 4.38
N GLN A 79 13.02 0.67 4.06
CA GLN A 79 13.93 -0.29 4.68
C GLN A 79 13.93 -0.20 6.21
N LYS A 80 14.03 1.01 6.75
CA LYS A 80 14.02 1.24 8.21
C LYS A 80 12.77 0.75 8.94
N GLU A 81 11.63 0.65 8.23
CA GLU A 81 10.38 0.14 8.80
C GLU A 81 10.41 -1.39 8.85
N ILE A 82 10.92 -2.02 7.80
CA ILE A 82 11.14 -3.47 7.79
C ILE A 82 12.10 -3.85 8.93
N ASP A 83 13.20 -3.12 9.08
CA ASP A 83 14.17 -3.36 10.15
C ASP A 83 13.53 -3.21 11.54
N SER A 84 12.67 -2.18 11.71
CA SER A 84 11.91 -1.96 12.93
C SER A 84 10.88 -3.06 13.21
N PHE A 85 10.19 -3.55 12.18
CA PHE A 85 9.21 -4.64 12.32
C PHE A 85 9.88 -5.97 12.65
N LEU A 86 11.05 -6.24 12.08
CA LEU A 86 11.80 -7.46 12.32
C LEU A 86 12.68 -7.41 13.57
N SER A 87 12.83 -6.23 14.19
CA SER A 87 13.51 -6.12 15.49
C SER A 87 12.64 -6.78 16.57
N GLU A 88 13.24 -7.70 17.32
CA GLU A 88 12.61 -8.31 18.48
C GLU A 88 12.88 -7.46 19.71
N ASN A 89 11.86 -7.19 20.50
CA ASN A 89 12.07 -6.74 21.86
C ASN A 89 12.39 -7.98 22.71
N ASN A 90 13.55 -8.01 23.33
CA ASN A 90 14.01 -9.17 24.13
C ASN A 90 13.10 -9.51 25.33
N ASN A 91 12.09 -8.69 25.59
CA ASN A 91 11.12 -8.86 26.71
C ASN A 91 9.74 -9.34 26.23
N ASP A 92 9.52 -9.54 24.94
CA ASP A 92 8.22 -9.97 24.43
C ASP A 92 8.07 -11.49 24.58
N ASP A 93 6.94 -11.93 25.17
CA ASP A 93 6.56 -13.34 25.14
C ASP A 93 6.36 -13.78 23.66
N PRO A 94 7.16 -14.71 23.15
CA PRO A 94 7.01 -15.15 21.76
C PRO A 94 5.66 -15.82 21.50
N TYR A 95 4.97 -16.32 22.53
CA TYR A 95 3.64 -16.96 22.41
C TYR A 95 2.49 -15.98 22.64
N ASP A 96 2.74 -14.71 22.89
CA ASP A 96 1.69 -13.68 22.96
C ASP A 96 1.11 -13.42 21.55
N GLN A 97 -0.02 -14.10 21.25
CA GLN A 97 -0.69 -13.96 19.97
C GLN A 97 -1.45 -12.64 19.84
N GLN A 98 -1.92 -12.07 20.94
CA GLN A 98 -2.53 -10.75 20.92
C GLN A 98 -1.52 -9.68 20.45
N ALA A 99 -0.30 -9.71 20.98
CA ALA A 99 0.76 -8.81 20.53
C ALA A 99 1.18 -9.08 19.09
N SER A 100 1.28 -10.38 18.70
CA SER A 100 1.67 -10.79 17.34
C SER A 100 0.67 -10.34 16.29
N LEU A 101 -0.62 -10.60 16.51
CA LEU A 101 -1.71 -10.15 15.63
C LEU A 101 -1.81 -8.63 15.63
N GLY A 102 -1.72 -7.98 16.80
CA GLY A 102 -1.69 -6.52 16.89
C GLY A 102 -0.57 -5.89 16.06
N LYS A 103 0.60 -6.53 16.00
CA LYS A 103 1.72 -6.11 15.14
C LYS A 103 1.39 -6.28 13.65
N ALA A 104 0.82 -7.43 13.26
CA ALA A 104 0.43 -7.70 11.87
C ALA A 104 -0.61 -6.68 11.37
N PHE A 105 -1.63 -6.38 12.16
CA PHE A 105 -2.65 -5.39 11.82
C PHE A 105 -2.08 -3.95 11.72
N LYS A 106 -1.15 -3.56 12.59
CA LYS A 106 -0.44 -2.27 12.48
C LYS A 106 0.39 -2.16 11.19
N ILE A 107 1.05 -3.25 10.80
CA ILE A 107 1.79 -3.32 9.53
C ILE A 107 0.82 -3.17 8.36
N PHE A 108 -0.33 -3.86 8.40
CA PHE A 108 -1.34 -3.76 7.36
C PHE A 108 -1.94 -2.36 7.25
N ASP A 109 -2.21 -1.68 8.36
CA ASP A 109 -2.70 -0.29 8.36
C ASP A 109 -1.70 0.67 7.69
N LEU A 110 -0.40 0.50 7.94
CA LEU A 110 0.63 1.26 7.25
C LEU A 110 0.66 0.93 5.75
N TYR A 111 0.59 -0.35 5.40
CA TYR A 111 0.49 -0.81 4.00
C TYR A 111 -0.70 -0.15 3.30
N ARG A 112 -1.89 -0.22 3.90
CA ARG A 112 -3.13 0.38 3.39
C ARG A 112 -2.99 1.88 3.16
N THR A 113 -2.51 2.60 4.16
CA THR A 113 -2.31 4.05 4.08
C THR A 113 -1.42 4.44 2.90
N ARG A 114 -0.33 3.70 2.69
CA ARG A 114 0.58 3.95 1.57
C ARG A 114 0.05 3.52 0.23
N TYR A 115 -0.68 2.40 0.19
CA TYR A 115 -1.32 1.95 -1.03
C TYR A 115 -2.33 2.99 -1.56
N ILE A 116 -3.14 3.55 -0.67
CA ILE A 116 -4.09 4.64 -0.98
C ILE A 116 -3.33 5.89 -1.45
N ALA A 117 -2.27 6.28 -0.76
CA ALA A 117 -1.46 7.43 -1.16
C ALA A 117 -0.81 7.24 -2.54
N ARG A 118 -0.29 6.04 -2.84
CA ARG A 118 0.22 5.66 -4.15
C ARG A 118 -0.85 5.75 -5.22
N TYR A 119 -2.02 5.17 -4.98
CA TYR A 119 -3.16 5.23 -5.90
C TYR A 119 -3.54 6.66 -6.23
N ALA A 120 -3.73 7.51 -5.21
CA ALA A 120 -4.10 8.91 -5.39
C ALA A 120 -3.05 9.68 -6.21
N ARG A 121 -1.76 9.45 -5.93
CA ARG A 121 -0.65 10.06 -6.68
C ARG A 121 -0.64 9.63 -8.15
N GLN A 122 -0.74 8.35 -8.41
CA GLN A 122 -0.74 7.80 -9.77
C GLN A 122 -1.98 8.24 -10.57
N LYS A 123 -3.14 8.30 -9.91
CA LYS A 123 -4.37 8.82 -10.53
C LYS A 123 -4.22 10.29 -10.93
N LYS A 124 -3.62 11.13 -10.06
CA LYS A 124 -3.31 12.51 -10.39
C LYS A 124 -2.37 12.60 -11.59
N MET A 125 -1.27 11.86 -11.59
CA MET A 125 -0.32 11.85 -12.71
C MET A 125 -0.99 11.43 -14.03
N LEU A 126 -1.87 10.44 -14.00
CA LEU A 126 -2.64 10.03 -15.18
C LEU A 126 -3.63 11.11 -15.65
N SER A 127 -4.19 11.91 -14.75
CA SER A 127 -5.03 13.05 -15.16
C SER A 127 -4.26 14.11 -15.95
N GLU A 128 -2.99 14.25 -15.64
CA GLU A 128 -2.03 15.21 -16.21
C GLU A 128 -1.01 14.52 -17.15
N ILE A 129 -1.39 13.40 -17.79
CA ILE A 129 -0.46 12.53 -18.55
C ILE A 129 0.28 13.27 -19.67
N GLU A 130 -0.34 14.31 -20.25
CA GLU A 130 0.23 15.14 -21.31
C GLU A 130 1.44 15.96 -20.82
N SER A 131 1.53 16.21 -19.51
CA SER A 131 2.62 16.96 -18.88
C SER A 131 3.78 16.08 -18.41
N LEU A 132 3.65 14.76 -18.51
CA LEU A 132 4.70 13.85 -18.05
C LEU A 132 5.93 13.93 -18.95
N ASP A 133 7.10 14.09 -18.33
CA ASP A 133 8.36 13.99 -19.03
C ASP A 133 8.72 12.51 -19.25
N LEU A 134 8.45 12.01 -20.45
CA LEU A 134 8.72 10.63 -20.87
C LEU A 134 10.15 10.43 -21.39
N LYS A 135 10.97 11.48 -21.45
CA LYS A 135 12.35 11.43 -21.98
C LYS A 135 13.41 11.33 -20.88
N GLN A 136 12.98 11.18 -19.63
CA GLN A 136 13.90 11.07 -18.50
C GLN A 136 14.79 9.83 -18.65
N ASN A 137 16.10 10.01 -18.51
CA ASN A 137 17.06 8.91 -18.51
C ASN A 137 17.12 8.25 -17.12
N ARG A 138 16.05 7.54 -16.73
CA ARG A 138 15.98 6.80 -15.47
C ARG A 138 15.98 5.30 -15.73
N LYS A 139 16.60 4.57 -14.83
CA LYS A 139 16.61 3.09 -14.85
C LYS A 139 15.61 2.57 -13.84
N ILE A 140 14.70 1.71 -14.27
CA ILE A 140 13.80 0.98 -13.38
C ILE A 140 14.10 -0.51 -13.49
N LEU A 141 14.13 -1.19 -12.35
CA LEU A 141 14.23 -2.64 -12.33
C LEU A 141 12.86 -3.23 -12.71
N LYS A 142 12.85 -4.13 -13.69
CA LYS A 142 11.64 -4.84 -14.12
C LYS A 142 11.16 -5.81 -13.03
N ASP A 143 12.09 -6.58 -12.48
CA ASP A 143 11.86 -7.41 -11.29
C ASP A 143 12.43 -6.69 -10.07
N ARG A 144 11.57 -6.46 -9.09
CA ARG A 144 11.89 -5.75 -7.86
C ARG A 144 11.84 -6.63 -6.63
N SER A 145 11.61 -7.92 -6.77
CA SER A 145 11.49 -8.87 -5.64
C SER A 145 12.72 -8.82 -4.72
N GLU A 146 13.92 -8.62 -5.30
CA GLU A 146 15.20 -8.49 -4.58
C GLU A 146 15.78 -7.06 -4.58
N ALA A 147 15.00 -6.06 -5.03
CA ALA A 147 15.46 -4.68 -5.05
C ALA A 147 15.63 -4.10 -3.64
N SER A 148 16.53 -3.16 -3.47
CA SER A 148 16.61 -2.37 -2.25
C SER A 148 15.33 -1.57 -2.05
N ARG A 149 14.85 -1.52 -0.81
CA ARG A 149 13.71 -0.68 -0.44
C ARG A 149 14.14 0.79 -0.35
N PRO A 150 13.24 1.74 -0.64
CA PRO A 150 13.55 3.15 -0.46
C PRO A 150 13.90 3.50 0.99
N ASP A 151 14.84 4.43 1.17
CA ASP A 151 15.29 4.87 2.50
C ASP A 151 14.33 5.86 3.17
N ASN A 152 13.57 6.61 2.35
CA ASN A 152 12.67 7.66 2.81
C ASN A 152 11.45 7.82 1.90
N LEU A 153 10.46 8.58 2.38
CA LEU A 153 9.18 8.78 1.67
C LEU A 153 9.34 9.50 0.34
N GLU A 154 10.34 10.36 0.19
CA GLU A 154 10.60 11.07 -1.06
C GLU A 154 11.07 10.10 -2.15
N ASN A 155 12.05 9.27 -1.84
CA ASN A 155 12.53 8.22 -2.73
C ASN A 155 11.43 7.19 -3.06
N LEU A 156 10.55 6.89 -2.10
CA LEU A 156 9.41 6.03 -2.32
C LEU A 156 8.41 6.63 -3.32
N LYS A 157 8.10 7.92 -3.19
CA LYS A 157 7.22 8.63 -4.13
C LYS A 157 7.85 8.70 -5.53
N LEU A 158 9.15 9.00 -5.62
CA LEU A 158 9.86 8.98 -6.90
C LEU A 158 9.81 7.59 -7.56
N LEU A 159 9.95 6.53 -6.79
CA LEU A 159 9.80 5.17 -7.30
C LEU A 159 8.39 4.90 -7.85
N TRP A 160 7.33 5.38 -7.20
CA TRP A 160 5.96 5.25 -7.72
C TRP A 160 5.77 5.98 -9.05
N ASP A 161 6.37 7.17 -9.19
CA ASP A 161 6.35 7.95 -10.42
C ASP A 161 7.07 7.21 -11.55
N ASP A 162 8.27 6.70 -11.26
CA ASP A 162 9.08 5.96 -12.23
C ASP A 162 8.37 4.69 -12.73
N ILE A 163 7.69 3.96 -11.82
CA ILE A 163 6.88 2.79 -12.19
C ILE A 163 5.76 3.20 -13.16
N LEU A 164 5.02 4.27 -12.85
CA LEU A 164 3.93 4.72 -13.71
C LEU A 164 4.44 5.24 -15.06
N ILE A 165 5.52 6.04 -15.06
CA ILE A 165 6.14 6.56 -16.28
C ILE A 165 6.60 5.39 -17.18
N ASN A 166 7.22 4.36 -16.59
CA ASN A 166 7.59 3.17 -17.33
C ASN A 166 6.37 2.48 -17.96
N ASP A 167 5.27 2.33 -17.22
CA ASP A 167 4.03 1.75 -17.74
C ASP A 167 3.47 2.56 -18.92
N VAL A 168 3.50 3.90 -18.84
CA VAL A 168 3.12 4.80 -19.93
C VAL A 168 4.02 4.56 -21.15
N ILE A 169 5.33 4.54 -20.96
CA ILE A 169 6.31 4.31 -22.04
C ILE A 169 6.07 2.95 -22.70
N GLN A 170 5.88 1.87 -21.94
CA GLN A 170 5.66 0.52 -22.47
C GLN A 170 4.39 0.46 -23.35
N LEU A 171 3.28 1.07 -22.93
CA LEU A 171 2.07 1.12 -23.73
C LEU A 171 2.25 1.98 -24.99
N ARG A 172 2.96 3.11 -24.90
CA ARG A 172 3.29 3.93 -26.07
C ARG A 172 4.14 3.19 -27.09
N LEU A 173 5.16 2.48 -26.63
CA LEU A 173 6.00 1.63 -27.49
C LEU A 173 5.24 0.46 -28.13
N SER A 174 4.15 0.00 -27.48
CA SER A 174 3.26 -1.04 -28.02
C SER A 174 2.23 -0.49 -29.02
N GLY A 175 2.36 0.77 -29.46
CA GLY A 175 1.53 1.37 -30.51
C GLY A 175 0.26 2.08 -30.03
N ASN A 176 0.01 2.18 -28.72
CA ASN A 176 -1.13 2.95 -28.22
C ASN A 176 -0.85 4.44 -28.31
N ASP A 177 -1.84 5.24 -28.66
CA ASP A 177 -1.74 6.69 -28.51
C ASP A 177 -1.84 7.14 -27.04
N LEU A 178 -1.67 8.44 -26.76
CA LEU A 178 -1.68 8.94 -25.37
C LEU A 178 -3.05 8.84 -24.69
N PRO A 179 -4.17 9.21 -25.35
CA PRO A 179 -5.52 9.01 -24.80
C PRO A 179 -5.84 7.55 -24.49
N GLU A 180 -5.47 6.64 -25.37
CA GLU A 180 -5.66 5.19 -25.20
C GLU A 180 -4.83 4.65 -24.03
N THR A 181 -3.57 5.09 -23.93
CA THR A 181 -2.67 4.79 -22.80
C THR A 181 -3.27 5.24 -21.48
N LYS A 182 -3.75 6.49 -21.41
CA LYS A 182 -4.43 7.05 -20.23
C LYS A 182 -5.62 6.19 -19.82
N THR A 183 -6.49 5.85 -20.78
CA THR A 183 -7.68 5.05 -20.55
C THR A 183 -7.34 3.67 -19.99
N LYS A 184 -6.39 2.96 -20.61
CA LYS A 184 -5.95 1.62 -20.20
C LYS A 184 -5.34 1.63 -18.80
N LEU A 185 -4.45 2.57 -18.50
CA LEU A 185 -3.79 2.67 -17.19
C LEU A 185 -4.78 3.09 -16.10
N THR A 186 -5.67 4.05 -16.38
CA THR A 186 -6.70 4.45 -15.42
C THR A 186 -7.63 3.28 -15.08
N LYS A 187 -8.07 2.52 -16.08
CA LYS A 187 -8.89 1.31 -15.85
C LYS A 187 -8.15 0.28 -15.00
N ARG A 188 -6.87 0.00 -15.32
CA ARG A 188 -6.06 -0.95 -14.55
C ARG A 188 -5.89 -0.51 -13.10
N LEU A 189 -5.56 0.76 -12.89
CA LEU A 189 -5.36 1.35 -11.57
C LEU A 189 -6.65 1.30 -10.73
N ASN A 190 -7.79 1.66 -11.32
CA ASN A 190 -9.08 1.61 -10.63
C ASN A 190 -9.48 0.16 -10.28
N ASN A 191 -9.26 -0.80 -11.18
CA ASN A 191 -9.57 -2.20 -10.90
C ASN A 191 -8.71 -2.75 -9.75
N GLN A 192 -7.41 -2.43 -9.71
CA GLN A 192 -6.52 -2.81 -8.62
C GLN A 192 -6.96 -2.19 -7.28
N PHE A 193 -7.35 -0.92 -7.31
CA PHE A 193 -7.84 -0.23 -6.12
C PHE A 193 -9.17 -0.81 -5.62
N ASN A 194 -10.12 -1.06 -6.51
CA ASN A 194 -11.40 -1.67 -6.15
C ASN A 194 -11.23 -3.07 -5.55
N PHE A 195 -10.29 -3.87 -6.08
CA PHE A 195 -9.96 -5.17 -5.49
C PHE A 195 -9.35 -5.01 -4.09
N PHE A 196 -8.42 -4.09 -3.93
CA PHE A 196 -7.82 -3.77 -2.64
C PHE A 196 -8.85 -3.31 -1.59
N GLU A 197 -9.83 -2.47 -1.97
CA GLU A 197 -10.90 -2.00 -1.08
C GLU A 197 -11.84 -3.12 -0.62
N GLN A 198 -11.85 -4.28 -1.28
CA GLN A 198 -12.63 -5.45 -0.87
C GLN A 198 -11.96 -6.26 0.25
N THR A 199 -10.69 -5.99 0.57
CA THR A 199 -9.97 -6.67 1.66
C THR A 199 -10.75 -6.57 2.97
N LYS A 200 -10.79 -7.65 3.73
CA LYS A 200 -11.43 -7.77 5.04
C LYS A 200 -10.39 -8.09 6.11
N SER A 201 -10.80 -8.06 7.38
CA SER A 201 -9.90 -8.42 8.49
C SER A 201 -9.41 -9.86 8.41
N GLU A 202 -10.26 -10.78 7.94
CA GLU A 202 -9.92 -12.19 7.73
C GLU A 202 -8.80 -12.33 6.69
N ASP A 203 -8.86 -11.57 5.58
CA ASP A 203 -7.84 -11.60 4.53
C ASP A 203 -6.47 -11.14 5.04
N VAL A 204 -6.43 -10.27 6.07
CA VAL A 204 -5.18 -9.83 6.71
C VAL A 204 -4.50 -10.96 7.47
N LEU A 205 -5.29 -11.91 7.98
CA LEU A 205 -4.80 -13.08 8.71
C LEU A 205 -4.34 -14.20 7.78
N ASP A 206 -4.86 -14.26 6.56
CA ASP A 206 -4.52 -15.28 5.56
C ASP A 206 -3.19 -14.99 4.82
N LEU A 207 -2.62 -13.82 5.07
CA LEU A 207 -1.32 -13.40 4.51
C LEU A 207 -0.16 -14.03 5.29
#